data_5e340e73634e265e72f7bb6c40da3ca0
#
_entry.id   5e340e73634e265e72f7bb6c40da3ca0
#
_cell.length_a   1.000
_cell.length_b   1.000
_cell.length_c   1.000
_cell.angle_alpha   90.00
_cell.angle_beta   90.00
_cell.angle_gamma   90.00
#
_symmetry.space_group_name_H-M   'P 1'
#
loop_
_entity.id
_entity.type
_entity.pdbx_description
1 polymer ?
#
loop_
_entity_poly.entity_id
_entity_poly.type
_entity_poly.pdbx_seq_one_letter_code
_entity_poly.pdbx_strand_id
1 'polypeptide(L)'
;MMKTELEKMRSSELYSFADAEVTASIVRAQKLCARLRMMSIHDDDYREVMEELIPGIPKNSTICPPFHCDHGHGIILGENVFINYNATMLDSAFIRIGKNTKIGPNCQFYTPNHPMDFMERRNPQETGHPITIGEDCWIAGGVIICPGVTIGNRCIIAAGSVVTKDIPDDSLAAGCPAVVKRKL
;
A
#
# COMPACT_ATOMS: atom_id res chain seq x y z
N MET A 1 -29.22 0.96 6.09
CA MET A 1 -28.56 -0.34 6.27
C MET A 1 -27.32 -0.15 7.15
N MET A 2 -27.02 -1.10 8.05
CA MET A 2 -25.74 -1.08 8.76
C MET A 2 -24.62 -1.46 7.77
N LYS A 3 -23.46 -0.81 7.88
CA LYS A 3 -22.27 -1.16 7.08
C LYS A 3 -21.77 -2.55 7.44
N THR A 4 -21.29 -3.30 6.46
CA THR A 4 -20.52 -4.53 6.69
C THR A 4 -19.15 -4.19 7.30
N GLU A 5 -18.45 -5.17 7.85
CA GLU A 5 -17.09 -4.94 8.40
C GLU A 5 -16.10 -4.53 7.28
N LEU A 6 -16.27 -5.05 6.06
CA LEU A 6 -15.50 -4.65 4.90
C LEU A 6 -15.76 -3.17 4.50
N GLU A 7 -17.01 -2.73 4.55
CA GLU A 7 -17.37 -1.33 4.30
C GLU A 7 -16.82 -0.39 5.38
N LYS A 8 -16.86 -0.79 6.66
CA LYS A 8 -16.24 -0.04 7.76
C LYS A 8 -14.74 0.09 7.55
N MET A 9 -14.06 -1.02 7.24
CA MET A 9 -12.64 -1.07 6.92
C MET A 9 -12.27 -0.03 5.85
N ARG A 10 -13.04 0.03 4.76
CA ARG A 10 -12.80 0.95 3.63
C ARG A 10 -13.16 2.40 3.93
N SER A 11 -13.97 2.66 4.96
CA SER A 11 -14.38 4.02 5.38
C SER A 11 -13.66 4.53 6.62
N SER A 12 -12.54 3.91 7.01
CA SER A 12 -11.73 4.29 8.17
C SER A 12 -12.47 4.24 9.51
N GLU A 13 -13.46 3.35 9.60
CA GLU A 13 -14.16 3.06 10.85
C GLU A 13 -13.52 1.88 11.56
N LEU A 14 -13.78 1.74 12.86
CA LEU A 14 -13.36 0.56 13.61
C LEU A 14 -14.10 -0.67 13.08
N TYR A 15 -13.37 -1.69 12.67
CA TYR A 15 -13.90 -2.94 12.12
C TYR A 15 -13.23 -4.16 12.75
N SER A 16 -13.88 -5.31 12.61
CA SER A 16 -13.35 -6.60 13.03
C SER A 16 -12.63 -7.31 11.89
N PHE A 17 -11.33 -7.54 12.01
CA PHE A 17 -10.60 -8.35 11.03
C PHE A 17 -10.85 -9.86 11.17
N ALA A 18 -11.54 -10.30 12.23
CA ALA A 18 -12.01 -11.68 12.38
C ALA A 18 -13.37 -11.94 11.68
N ASP A 19 -13.96 -10.93 11.05
CA ASP A 19 -15.15 -11.09 10.23
C ASP A 19 -14.91 -12.06 9.06
N ALA A 20 -15.93 -12.84 8.71
CA ALA A 20 -15.79 -13.88 7.70
C ALA A 20 -15.45 -13.34 6.29
N GLU A 21 -16.06 -12.20 5.89
CA GLU A 21 -15.82 -11.58 4.59
C GLU A 21 -14.40 -10.98 4.54
N VAL A 22 -13.99 -10.28 5.59
CA VAL A 22 -12.64 -9.71 5.72
C VAL A 22 -11.59 -10.82 5.69
N THR A 23 -11.78 -11.88 6.49
CA THR A 23 -10.88 -13.05 6.53
C THR A 23 -10.78 -13.73 5.17
N ALA A 24 -11.91 -13.95 4.46
CA ALA A 24 -11.91 -14.56 3.14
C ALA A 24 -11.10 -13.73 2.12
N SER A 25 -11.20 -12.40 2.20
CA SER A 25 -10.43 -11.48 1.36
C SER A 25 -8.92 -11.59 1.62
N ILE A 26 -8.50 -11.63 2.89
CA ILE A 26 -7.09 -11.82 3.27
C ILE A 26 -6.57 -13.18 2.76
N VAL A 27 -7.31 -14.26 2.97
CA VAL A 27 -6.90 -15.61 2.53
C VAL A 27 -6.75 -15.67 1.01
N ARG A 28 -7.65 -15.02 0.24
CA ARG A 28 -7.53 -14.90 -1.21
C ARG A 28 -6.21 -14.21 -1.60
N ALA A 29 -5.93 -13.04 -1.04
CA ALA A 29 -4.73 -12.28 -1.33
C ALA A 29 -3.46 -13.05 -0.96
N GLN A 30 -3.43 -13.70 0.21
CA GLN A 30 -2.29 -14.52 0.65
C GLN A 30 -1.98 -15.66 -0.34
N LYS A 31 -3.01 -16.34 -0.88
CA LYS A 31 -2.82 -17.39 -1.90
C LYS A 31 -2.24 -16.84 -3.19
N LEU A 32 -2.71 -15.69 -3.66
CA LEU A 32 -2.20 -15.04 -4.87
C LEU A 32 -0.77 -14.52 -4.66
N CYS A 33 -0.46 -13.91 -3.53
CA CYS A 33 0.90 -13.50 -3.18
C CYS A 33 1.86 -14.70 -3.09
N ALA A 34 1.40 -15.85 -2.56
CA ALA A 34 2.19 -17.08 -2.53
C ALA A 34 2.48 -17.62 -3.95
N ARG A 35 1.51 -17.53 -4.87
CA ARG A 35 1.69 -17.86 -6.29
C ARG A 35 2.71 -16.91 -6.94
N LEU A 36 2.54 -15.60 -6.77
CA LEU A 36 3.45 -14.58 -7.31
C LEU A 36 4.89 -14.74 -6.84
N ARG A 37 5.14 -15.23 -5.62
CA ARG A 37 6.51 -15.44 -5.11
C ARG A 37 7.35 -16.33 -6.02
N MET A 38 6.74 -17.26 -6.74
CA MET A 38 7.41 -18.21 -7.64
C MET A 38 7.46 -17.73 -9.08
N MET A 39 6.98 -16.52 -9.36
CA MET A 39 6.83 -15.99 -10.71
C MET A 39 7.84 -14.88 -11.01
N SER A 40 8.09 -14.72 -12.30
CA SER A 40 8.74 -13.55 -12.89
C SER A 40 7.70 -12.65 -13.57
N ILE A 41 7.99 -11.38 -13.73
CA ILE A 41 7.17 -10.44 -14.53
C ILE A 41 7.11 -10.85 -16.03
N HIS A 42 7.91 -11.81 -16.45
CA HIS A 42 8.00 -12.33 -17.82
C HIS A 42 7.22 -13.64 -18.02
N ASP A 43 6.63 -14.19 -16.97
CA ASP A 43 5.83 -15.40 -17.07
C ASP A 43 4.47 -15.08 -17.72
N ASP A 44 3.98 -15.98 -18.57
CA ASP A 44 2.79 -15.77 -19.39
C ASP A 44 1.53 -15.46 -18.55
N ASP A 45 1.41 -16.10 -17.38
CA ASP A 45 0.28 -15.97 -16.47
C ASP A 45 0.47 -14.89 -15.36
N TYR A 46 1.64 -14.20 -15.33
CA TYR A 46 1.90 -13.15 -14.36
C TYR A 46 0.81 -12.06 -14.37
N ARG A 47 0.43 -11.62 -15.56
CA ARG A 47 -0.55 -10.54 -15.69
C ARG A 47 -1.95 -10.93 -15.22
N GLU A 48 -2.35 -12.16 -15.46
CA GLU A 48 -3.62 -12.71 -14.99
C GLU A 48 -3.66 -12.73 -13.45
N VAL A 49 -2.59 -13.22 -12.82
CA VAL A 49 -2.49 -13.25 -11.34
C VAL A 49 -2.50 -11.86 -10.73
N MET A 50 -1.83 -10.90 -11.38
CA MET A 50 -1.84 -9.51 -10.93
C MET A 50 -3.22 -8.86 -11.04
N GLU A 51 -3.95 -9.09 -12.13
CA GLU A 51 -5.31 -8.58 -12.32
C GLU A 51 -6.31 -9.21 -11.34
N GLU A 52 -6.14 -10.50 -11.03
CA GLU A 52 -6.92 -11.16 -9.99
C GLU A 52 -6.62 -10.57 -8.61
N LEU A 53 -5.36 -10.26 -8.28
CA LEU A 53 -4.96 -9.70 -6.99
C LEU A 53 -5.37 -8.23 -6.86
N ILE A 54 -5.07 -7.42 -7.88
CA ILE A 54 -5.29 -5.97 -7.93
C ILE A 54 -6.18 -5.65 -9.14
N PRO A 55 -7.51 -5.77 -8.98
CA PRO A 55 -8.44 -5.54 -10.09
C PRO A 55 -8.29 -4.13 -10.70
N GLY A 56 -8.21 -4.07 -12.02
CA GLY A 56 -8.07 -2.81 -12.76
C GLY A 56 -6.66 -2.23 -12.75
N ILE A 57 -5.63 -3.01 -12.41
CA ILE A 57 -4.23 -2.57 -12.52
C ILE A 57 -3.92 -2.19 -14.00
N PRO A 58 -3.41 -0.96 -14.28
CA PRO A 58 -3.13 -0.53 -15.65
C PRO A 58 -2.15 -1.46 -16.37
N LYS A 59 -2.37 -1.71 -17.66
CA LYS A 59 -1.56 -2.65 -18.47
C LYS A 59 -0.08 -2.29 -18.52
N ASN A 60 0.24 -1.01 -18.41
CA ASN A 60 1.61 -0.47 -18.42
C ASN A 60 2.20 -0.26 -17.02
N SER A 61 1.51 -0.71 -15.97
CA SER A 61 2.04 -0.71 -14.59
C SER A 61 2.52 -2.09 -14.20
N THR A 62 3.62 -2.15 -13.43
CA THR A 62 4.33 -3.38 -13.09
C THR A 62 4.65 -3.44 -11.61
N ILE A 63 4.45 -4.60 -10.99
CA ILE A 63 4.88 -4.92 -9.63
C ILE A 63 5.82 -6.13 -9.68
N CYS A 64 7.08 -5.95 -9.29
CA CYS A 64 8.06 -7.04 -9.29
C CYS A 64 7.85 -7.98 -8.10
N PRO A 65 7.65 -9.27 -8.33
CA PRO A 65 7.59 -10.26 -7.24
C PRO A 65 8.96 -10.44 -6.54
N PRO A 66 8.98 -10.88 -5.28
CA PRO A 66 7.83 -11.13 -4.43
C PRO A 66 7.13 -9.83 -4.01
N PHE A 67 5.81 -9.91 -3.84
CA PHE A 67 4.95 -8.82 -3.40
C PHE A 67 4.00 -9.34 -2.31
N HIS A 68 3.65 -8.48 -1.35
CA HIS A 68 2.77 -8.83 -0.25
C HIS A 68 1.73 -7.75 -0.02
N CYS A 69 0.47 -8.16 0.19
CA CYS A 69 -0.62 -7.27 0.58
C CYS A 69 -1.63 -8.03 1.45
N ASP A 70 -2.52 -7.30 2.11
CA ASP A 70 -3.60 -7.90 2.92
C ASP A 70 -4.79 -8.30 2.05
N HIS A 71 -5.21 -7.45 1.13
CA HIS A 71 -6.42 -7.66 0.32
C HIS A 71 -6.16 -7.56 -1.20
N GLY A 72 -5.28 -6.67 -1.62
CA GLY A 72 -4.95 -6.35 -3.00
C GLY A 72 -5.94 -5.39 -3.66
N HIS A 73 -7.25 -5.62 -3.48
CA HIS A 73 -8.28 -4.75 -4.08
C HIS A 73 -8.41 -3.35 -3.45
N GLY A 74 -7.64 -3.05 -2.39
CA GLY A 74 -7.48 -1.71 -1.83
C GLY A 74 -6.35 -0.91 -2.49
N ILE A 75 -5.57 -1.53 -3.37
CA ILE A 75 -4.45 -0.90 -4.06
C ILE A 75 -4.94 -0.37 -5.41
N ILE A 76 -4.76 0.93 -5.62
CA ILE A 76 -5.19 1.63 -6.84
C ILE A 76 -3.96 2.30 -7.45
N LEU A 77 -3.58 1.85 -8.64
CA LEU A 77 -2.42 2.37 -9.37
C LEU A 77 -2.86 3.22 -10.54
N GLY A 78 -2.17 4.32 -10.78
CA GLY A 78 -2.20 5.05 -12.04
C GLY A 78 -1.41 4.32 -13.13
N GLU A 79 -1.41 4.89 -14.35
CA GLU A 79 -0.64 4.37 -15.47
C GLU A 79 0.88 4.51 -15.26
N ASN A 80 1.65 3.59 -15.85
CA ASN A 80 3.11 3.64 -15.85
C ASN A 80 3.74 3.68 -14.45
N VAL A 81 3.07 3.06 -13.45
CA VAL A 81 3.64 2.86 -12.11
C VAL A 81 4.56 1.65 -12.13
N PHE A 82 5.73 1.79 -11.51
CA PHE A 82 6.66 0.68 -11.31
C PHE A 82 6.91 0.47 -9.82
N ILE A 83 6.65 -0.74 -9.33
CA ILE A 83 6.92 -1.15 -7.95
C ILE A 83 7.97 -2.26 -7.99
N ASN A 84 9.09 -2.03 -7.34
CA ASN A 84 10.22 -2.95 -7.31
C ASN A 84 10.02 -4.07 -6.27
N TYR A 85 10.98 -4.99 -6.20
CA TYR A 85 10.92 -6.22 -5.39
C TYR A 85 10.64 -6.00 -3.91
N ASN A 86 9.97 -6.96 -3.29
CA ASN A 86 9.71 -7.05 -1.84
C ASN A 86 8.88 -5.87 -1.29
N ALA A 87 8.00 -5.28 -2.08
CA ALA A 87 7.06 -4.31 -1.55
C ALA A 87 6.00 -5.01 -0.67
N THR A 88 5.67 -4.38 0.46
CA THR A 88 4.61 -4.83 1.37
C THR A 88 3.57 -3.71 1.50
N MET A 89 2.32 -4.01 1.18
CA MET A 89 1.21 -3.04 1.19
C MET A 89 0.06 -3.59 2.02
N LEU A 90 -0.04 -3.18 3.30
CA LEU A 90 -1.16 -3.54 4.15
C LEU A 90 -2.35 -2.63 3.81
N ASP A 91 -3.19 -3.09 2.90
CA ASP A 91 -4.24 -2.31 2.25
C ASP A 91 -5.63 -2.49 2.88
N SER A 92 -5.73 -2.44 4.22
CA SER A 92 -7.01 -2.36 4.93
C SER A 92 -7.79 -1.11 4.51
N ALA A 93 -7.14 0.06 4.46
CA ALA A 93 -7.64 1.22 3.74
C ALA A 93 -6.99 1.32 2.35
N PHE A 94 -7.47 2.24 1.52
CA PHE A 94 -6.94 2.40 0.17
C PHE A 94 -5.50 2.91 0.16
N ILE A 95 -4.69 2.32 -0.72
CA ILE A 95 -3.36 2.81 -1.11
C ILE A 95 -3.46 3.27 -2.56
N ARG A 96 -3.33 4.57 -2.80
CA ARG A 96 -3.41 5.19 -4.13
C ARG A 96 -2.04 5.67 -4.56
N ILE A 97 -1.61 5.31 -5.75
CA ILE A 97 -0.33 5.71 -6.32
C ILE A 97 -0.58 6.32 -7.69
N GLY A 98 -0.21 7.58 -7.84
CA GLY A 98 -0.37 8.35 -9.08
C GLY A 98 0.53 7.86 -10.21
N LYS A 99 0.16 8.23 -11.44
CA LYS A 99 0.84 7.80 -12.67
C LYS A 99 2.34 8.16 -12.66
N ASN A 100 3.13 7.43 -13.44
CA ASN A 100 4.57 7.59 -13.63
C ASN A 100 5.42 7.43 -12.34
N THR A 101 4.83 7.12 -11.18
CA THR A 101 5.54 6.98 -9.92
C THR A 101 6.37 5.70 -9.88
N LYS A 102 7.60 5.80 -9.35
CA LYS A 102 8.55 4.70 -9.19
C LYS A 102 8.77 4.41 -7.72
N ILE A 103 8.55 3.14 -7.34
CA ILE A 103 8.73 2.64 -5.97
C ILE A 103 9.93 1.70 -5.96
N GLY A 104 10.91 2.01 -5.14
CA GLY A 104 12.12 1.20 -4.92
C GLY A 104 11.84 -0.12 -4.18
N PRO A 105 12.85 -1.01 -4.08
CA PRO A 105 12.67 -2.30 -3.42
C PRO A 105 12.50 -2.14 -1.91
N ASN A 106 11.86 -3.15 -1.29
CA ASN A 106 11.64 -3.24 0.16
C ASN A 106 10.84 -2.07 0.76
N CYS A 107 10.03 -1.37 -0.04
CA CYS A 107 9.14 -0.33 0.47
C CYS A 107 7.92 -0.94 1.18
N GLN A 108 7.45 -0.24 2.22
CA GLN A 108 6.37 -0.71 3.08
C GLN A 108 5.32 0.40 3.25
N PHE A 109 4.04 0.02 3.10
CA PHE A 109 2.89 0.92 3.16
C PHE A 109 1.91 0.34 4.18
N TYR A 110 1.72 1.02 5.29
CA TYR A 110 0.89 0.54 6.38
C TYR A 110 -0.34 1.42 6.53
N THR A 111 -1.52 0.92 6.16
CA THR A 111 -2.77 1.64 6.38
C THR A 111 -3.42 1.31 7.73
N PRO A 112 -3.26 0.09 8.33
CA PRO A 112 -3.95 -0.26 9.55
C PRO A 112 -3.32 0.36 10.79
N ASN A 113 -4.19 0.65 11.78
CA ASN A 113 -3.84 1.02 13.14
C ASN A 113 -4.63 0.17 14.13
N HIS A 114 -3.94 -0.43 15.07
CA HIS A 114 -4.58 -1.09 16.22
C HIS A 114 -4.94 -0.07 17.32
N PRO A 115 -5.95 -0.34 18.16
CA PRO A 115 -6.29 0.50 19.31
C PRO A 115 -5.07 0.81 20.19
N MET A 116 -4.96 2.06 20.65
CA MET A 116 -3.87 2.50 21.53
C MET A 116 -4.01 1.89 22.92
N ASP A 117 -5.24 1.75 23.42
CA ASP A 117 -5.49 1.04 24.67
C ASP A 117 -5.15 -0.45 24.52
N PHE A 118 -4.34 -0.97 25.42
CA PHE A 118 -3.86 -2.35 25.35
C PHE A 118 -4.96 -3.39 25.62
N MET A 119 -6.01 -3.04 26.37
CA MET A 119 -7.14 -3.92 26.61
C MET A 119 -8.04 -4.02 25.38
N GLU A 120 -8.31 -2.88 24.74
CA GLU A 120 -9.04 -2.84 23.45
C GLU A 120 -8.28 -3.57 22.35
N ARG A 121 -6.95 -3.44 22.30
CA ARG A 121 -6.08 -4.10 21.31
C ARG A 121 -6.07 -5.64 21.40
N ARG A 122 -6.57 -6.23 22.50
CA ARG A 122 -6.78 -7.68 22.63
C ARG A 122 -7.92 -8.19 21.74
N ASN A 123 -8.83 -7.31 21.37
CA ASN A 123 -9.91 -7.64 20.45
C ASN A 123 -9.39 -7.65 19.00
N PRO A 124 -9.95 -8.46 18.11
CA PRO A 124 -9.57 -8.51 16.70
C PRO A 124 -10.12 -7.31 15.92
N GLN A 125 -9.69 -6.11 16.30
CA GLN A 125 -10.19 -4.84 15.78
C GLN A 125 -9.05 -3.92 15.37
N GLU A 126 -9.29 -3.16 14.31
CA GLU A 126 -8.38 -2.11 13.85
C GLU A 126 -9.13 -1.04 13.04
N THR A 127 -8.45 0.07 12.75
CA THR A 127 -8.91 1.11 11.83
C THR A 127 -7.92 1.22 10.67
N GLY A 128 -8.39 1.53 9.47
CA GLY A 128 -7.53 1.78 8.32
C GLY A 128 -7.48 3.27 7.98
N HIS A 129 -6.29 3.82 7.69
CA HIS A 129 -6.14 5.20 7.22
C HIS A 129 -5.45 5.20 5.85
N PRO A 130 -6.09 5.77 4.81
CA PRO A 130 -5.61 5.66 3.44
C PRO A 130 -4.26 6.35 3.24
N ILE A 131 -3.43 5.78 2.37
CA ILE A 131 -2.19 6.38 1.90
C ILE A 131 -2.40 6.86 0.46
N THR A 132 -1.91 8.06 0.17
CA THR A 132 -1.93 8.60 -1.19
C THR A 132 -0.54 9.07 -1.59
N ILE A 133 -0.08 8.63 -2.77
CA ILE A 133 1.15 9.12 -3.40
C ILE A 133 0.75 9.75 -4.72
N GLY A 134 1.20 10.98 -4.94
CA GLY A 134 0.96 11.73 -6.16
C GLY A 134 1.64 11.16 -7.39
N GLU A 135 1.58 11.92 -8.47
CA GLU A 135 2.16 11.58 -9.77
C GLU A 135 3.65 11.92 -9.82
N ASP A 136 4.40 11.23 -10.71
CA ASP A 136 5.81 11.52 -11.01
C ASP A 136 6.71 11.50 -9.77
N CYS A 137 6.40 10.68 -8.78
CA CYS A 137 7.19 10.53 -7.56
C CYS A 137 8.28 9.46 -7.71
N TRP A 138 9.35 9.62 -6.96
CA TRP A 138 10.36 8.59 -6.73
C TRP A 138 10.46 8.28 -5.24
N ILE A 139 9.97 7.12 -4.86
CA ILE A 139 10.10 6.56 -3.52
C ILE A 139 11.27 5.59 -3.57
N ALA A 140 12.39 5.94 -2.93
CA ALA A 140 13.60 5.12 -2.97
C ALA A 140 13.46 3.86 -2.10
N GLY A 141 14.44 2.95 -2.17
CA GLY A 141 14.35 1.65 -1.50
C GLY A 141 14.25 1.72 0.02
N GLY A 142 13.49 0.79 0.61
CA GLY A 142 13.36 0.66 2.06
C GLY A 142 12.56 1.77 2.75
N VAL A 143 11.80 2.56 2.01
CA VAL A 143 10.93 3.60 2.58
C VAL A 143 9.72 2.96 3.26
N ILE A 144 9.38 3.47 4.44
CA ILE A 144 8.16 3.11 5.18
C ILE A 144 7.20 4.30 5.15
N ILE A 145 5.95 4.07 4.77
CA ILE A 145 4.89 5.08 4.76
C ILE A 145 3.83 4.69 5.78
N CYS A 146 3.61 5.57 6.75
CA CYS A 146 2.69 5.37 7.86
C CYS A 146 1.23 5.67 7.47
N PRO A 147 0.26 5.17 8.27
CA PRO A 147 -1.16 5.35 8.02
C PRO A 147 -1.58 6.82 7.86
N GLY A 148 -2.43 7.09 6.88
CA GLY A 148 -3.02 8.41 6.64
C GLY A 148 -2.14 9.42 5.90
N VAL A 149 -0.92 9.04 5.51
CA VAL A 149 0.03 9.95 4.87
C VAL A 149 -0.36 10.24 3.41
N THR A 150 -0.26 11.51 3.04
CA THR A 150 -0.31 11.97 1.66
C THR A 150 1.06 12.50 1.23
N ILE A 151 1.61 11.95 0.14
CA ILE A 151 2.79 12.48 -0.55
C ILE A 151 2.31 13.15 -1.83
N GLY A 152 2.62 14.43 -1.98
CA GLY A 152 2.24 15.21 -3.16
C GLY A 152 2.94 14.76 -4.44
N ASN A 153 2.72 15.51 -5.52
CA ASN A 153 3.27 15.20 -6.83
C ASN A 153 4.77 15.56 -6.93
N ARG A 154 5.50 14.88 -7.81
CA ARG A 154 6.91 15.14 -8.15
C ARG A 154 7.82 15.15 -6.92
N CYS A 155 7.51 14.30 -5.94
CA CYS A 155 8.30 14.16 -4.71
C CYS A 155 9.38 13.09 -4.85
N ILE A 156 10.49 13.29 -4.15
CA ILE A 156 11.53 12.30 -3.94
C ILE A 156 11.60 11.98 -2.45
N ILE A 157 11.44 10.71 -2.10
CA ILE A 157 11.63 10.22 -0.74
C ILE A 157 12.91 9.39 -0.71
N ALA A 158 13.89 9.83 0.07
CA ALA A 158 15.20 9.19 0.14
C ALA A 158 15.13 7.79 0.78
N ALA A 159 16.04 6.91 0.39
CA ALA A 159 16.09 5.53 0.86
C ALA A 159 16.13 5.43 2.41
N GLY A 160 15.44 4.42 2.95
CA GLY A 160 15.38 4.16 4.39
C GLY A 160 14.59 5.20 5.20
N SER A 161 13.85 6.10 4.57
CA SER A 161 13.03 7.09 5.27
C SER A 161 11.75 6.48 5.85
N VAL A 162 11.29 7.03 6.98
CA VAL A 162 9.99 6.71 7.59
C VAL A 162 9.09 7.94 7.51
N VAL A 163 8.10 7.91 6.61
CA VAL A 163 7.20 9.04 6.36
C VAL A 163 6.00 8.94 7.30
N THR A 164 5.94 9.86 8.26
CA THR A 164 4.91 9.90 9.31
C THR A 164 3.98 11.10 9.20
N LYS A 165 4.22 12.00 8.24
CA LYS A 165 3.44 13.22 7.98
C LYS A 165 3.40 13.48 6.49
N ASP A 166 2.42 14.25 6.06
CA ASP A 166 2.26 14.64 4.66
C ASP A 166 3.49 15.38 4.11
N ILE A 167 3.79 15.11 2.85
CA ILE A 167 4.87 15.73 2.10
C ILE A 167 4.25 16.56 0.97
N PRO A 168 4.48 17.89 0.92
CA PRO A 168 3.92 18.72 -0.13
C PRO A 168 4.60 18.48 -1.49
N ASP A 169 3.90 18.84 -2.58
CA ASP A 169 4.43 18.77 -3.95
C ASP A 169 5.86 19.31 -4.08
N ASP A 170 6.58 18.80 -5.07
CA ASP A 170 7.92 19.29 -5.46
C ASP A 170 8.93 19.26 -4.30
N SER A 171 8.93 18.18 -3.52
CA SER A 171 9.74 18.09 -2.32
C SER A 171 10.69 16.89 -2.33
N LEU A 172 11.93 17.11 -1.86
CA LEU A 172 12.81 16.04 -1.44
C LEU A 172 12.72 15.91 0.08
N ALA A 173 12.28 14.73 0.55
CA ALA A 173 12.19 14.41 1.97
C ALA A 173 13.09 13.23 2.35
N ALA A 174 13.64 13.23 3.57
CA ALA A 174 14.56 12.21 4.04
C ALA A 174 14.56 12.09 5.58
N GLY A 175 14.85 10.90 6.08
CA GLY A 175 15.11 10.60 7.49
C GLY A 175 14.04 9.77 8.19
N CYS A 176 14.27 9.51 9.47
CA CYS A 176 13.35 8.80 10.36
C CYS A 176 13.16 9.62 11.65
N PRO A 177 12.05 10.37 11.80
CA PRO A 177 11.00 10.60 10.80
C PRO A 177 11.47 11.42 9.60
N ALA A 178 10.85 11.22 8.43
CA ALA A 178 11.17 11.97 7.23
C ALA A 178 10.73 13.43 7.35
N VAL A 179 11.62 14.33 6.95
CA VAL A 179 11.36 15.77 6.88
C VAL A 179 11.76 16.31 5.50
N VAL A 180 11.06 17.32 5.04
CA VAL A 180 11.42 18.01 3.79
C VAL A 180 12.80 18.65 3.94
N LYS A 181 13.72 18.30 3.05
CA LYS A 181 15.09 18.82 3.02
C LYS A 181 15.23 20.01 2.09
N ARG A 182 14.52 19.99 0.97
CA ARG A 182 14.47 21.08 -0.01
C ARG A 182 13.31 20.93 -0.98
N LYS A 183 12.99 21.97 -1.69
CA LYS A 183 12.16 21.94 -2.89
C LYS A 183 12.96 21.42 -4.10
N LEU A 184 12.27 20.77 -5.03
CA LEU A 184 12.82 20.28 -6.31
C LEU A 184 12.69 21.30 -7.42
#